data_4d3814a20f1b8b2c6dc141d287a2fd0d
#
_entry.id   4d3814a20f1b8b2c6dc141d287a2fd0d
#
_cell.length_a   1.000
_cell.length_b   1.000
_cell.length_c   1.000
_cell.angle_alpha   90.00
_cell.angle_beta   90.00
_cell.angle_gamma   90.00
#
_symmetry.space_group_name_H-M   'P 1'
#
loop_
_entity.id
_entity.type
_entity.pdbx_description
1 polymer ?
#
loop_
_entity_poly.entity_id
_entity_poly.type
_entity_poly.pdbx_seq_one_letter_code
_entity_poly.pdbx_strand_id
1 'polypeptide(L)'
;MWIERLGFRLPMISLRLYTFVLGTIGLAVAGYALLRRKSKNADEVELERRTWLNTVGRITDGTVIDVQEITNANRPATMLIYQYDVAGVSYEASQDVTYLRQWINLHSCRLGLPTSVKYDARNPGNSMVIAEGWMGLRQ
;
A
#
# COMPACT_ATOMS: atom_id res chain seq x y z
N MET A 1 67.98 11.12 37.13
CA MET A 1 66.81 11.76 37.71
C MET A 1 66.12 12.62 36.75
N TRP A 2 65.76 12.06 35.60
CA TRP A 2 65.10 12.75 34.53
C TRP A 2 63.81 12.00 34.25
N ILE A 3 62.65 12.48 34.74
CA ILE A 3 61.35 12.06 34.27
C ILE A 3 60.80 13.27 33.52
N GLU A 4 61.11 13.31 32.22
CA GLU A 4 60.54 14.28 31.33
C GLU A 4 59.09 13.95 31.02
N ARG A 5 58.29 14.91 31.30
CA ARG A 5 56.91 15.09 30.95
C ARG A 5 56.69 14.78 29.46
N LEU A 6 56.10 13.67 29.12
CA LEU A 6 55.42 13.48 27.88
C LEU A 6 54.10 14.27 27.94
N GLY A 7 54.22 15.56 27.65
CA GLY A 7 53.08 16.42 27.38
C GLY A 7 52.42 15.99 26.08
N PHE A 8 51.42 15.14 26.21
CA PHE A 8 50.58 14.76 25.07
C PHE A 8 49.71 15.98 24.72
N ARG A 9 50.29 16.95 23.97
CA ARG A 9 49.52 17.99 23.31
C ARG A 9 48.73 17.33 22.17
N LEU A 10 47.52 16.91 22.45
CA LEU A 10 46.55 16.61 21.38
C LEU A 10 46.36 17.93 20.61
N PRO A 11 46.73 18.00 19.34
CA PRO A 11 46.56 19.20 18.58
C PRO A 11 45.05 19.49 18.50
N MET A 12 44.64 20.69 18.93
CA MET A 12 43.24 21.14 18.89
C MET A 12 42.62 21.04 17.48
N ILE A 13 43.45 20.95 16.46
CA ILE A 13 43.07 20.69 15.07
C ILE A 13 42.48 19.31 14.88
N SER A 14 42.98 18.28 15.59
CA SER A 14 42.48 16.92 15.50
C SER A 14 41.08 16.76 16.08
N LEU A 15 40.75 17.48 17.15
CA LEU A 15 39.42 17.42 17.77
C LEU A 15 38.35 18.00 16.86
N ARG A 16 38.63 19.10 16.19
CA ARG A 16 37.71 19.72 15.19
C ARG A 16 37.52 18.83 13.96
N LEU A 17 38.58 18.17 13.51
CA LEU A 17 38.49 17.19 12.40
C LEU A 17 37.63 15.98 12.79
N TYR A 18 37.79 15.44 14.02
CA TYR A 18 36.94 14.33 14.49
C TYR A 18 35.47 14.71 14.59
N THR A 19 35.13 15.91 15.05
CA THR A 19 33.72 16.36 15.11
C THR A 19 33.13 16.55 13.72
N PHE A 20 33.92 17.06 12.74
CA PHE A 20 33.47 17.17 11.35
C PHE A 20 33.23 15.78 10.71
N VAL A 21 34.13 14.84 10.90
CA VAL A 21 34.02 13.48 10.35
C VAL A 21 32.85 12.73 10.99
N LEU A 22 32.65 12.82 12.29
CA LEU A 22 31.49 12.21 12.96
C LEU A 22 30.17 12.84 12.52
N GLY A 23 30.14 14.16 12.31
CA GLY A 23 28.97 14.88 11.80
C GLY A 23 28.58 14.46 10.39
N THR A 24 29.56 14.31 9.48
CA THR A 24 29.31 13.87 8.10
C THR A 24 28.88 12.42 8.03
N ILE A 25 29.43 11.52 8.84
CA ILE A 25 29.01 10.13 8.93
C ILE A 25 27.58 10.04 9.48
N GLY A 26 27.24 10.81 10.52
CA GLY A 26 25.89 10.86 11.08
C GLY A 26 24.85 11.33 10.07
N LEU A 27 25.16 12.38 9.28
CA LEU A 27 24.30 12.88 8.22
C LEU A 27 24.16 11.87 7.06
N ALA A 28 25.22 11.18 6.69
CA ALA A 28 25.19 10.16 5.65
C ALA A 28 24.35 8.95 6.07
N VAL A 29 24.47 8.50 7.31
CA VAL A 29 23.67 7.39 7.87
C VAL A 29 22.19 7.80 7.98
N ALA A 30 21.89 9.00 8.45
CA ALA A 30 20.51 9.51 8.53
C ALA A 30 19.90 9.67 7.14
N GLY A 31 20.64 10.23 6.17
CA GLY A 31 20.22 10.34 4.77
C GLY A 31 19.97 8.96 4.15
N TYR A 32 20.86 8.00 4.36
CA TYR A 32 20.70 6.63 3.90
C TYR A 32 19.51 5.91 4.56
N ALA A 33 19.26 6.12 5.85
CA ALA A 33 18.10 5.57 6.55
C ALA A 33 16.78 6.18 6.04
N LEU A 34 16.77 7.47 5.70
CA LEU A 34 15.62 8.13 5.09
C LEU A 34 15.35 7.62 3.68
N LEU A 35 16.39 7.44 2.87
CA LEU A 35 16.28 6.85 1.52
C LEU A 35 15.90 5.36 1.56
N ARG A 36 16.29 4.65 2.61
CA ARG A 36 15.89 3.25 2.85
C ARG A 36 14.53 3.10 3.53
N ARG A 37 13.86 4.16 3.91
CA ARG A 37 12.43 4.07 4.18
C ARG A 37 11.76 3.66 2.87
N LYS A 38 11.77 2.34 2.65
CA LYS A 38 11.09 1.66 1.57
C LYS A 38 9.66 2.22 1.56
N SER A 39 9.34 3.02 0.57
CA SER A 39 7.94 3.36 0.35
C SER A 39 7.23 2.02 0.23
N LYS A 40 6.22 1.80 1.07
CA LYS A 40 5.42 0.57 0.96
C LYS A 40 5.02 0.44 -0.50
N ASN A 41 5.23 -0.72 -1.08
CA ASN A 41 4.78 -0.98 -2.44
C ASN A 41 3.28 -0.69 -2.50
N ALA A 42 2.80 -0.11 -3.59
CA ALA A 42 1.38 0.14 -3.79
C ALA A 42 0.55 -1.13 -3.57
N ASP A 43 1.10 -2.28 -3.95
CA ASP A 43 0.50 -3.60 -3.74
C ASP A 43 0.38 -3.97 -2.25
N GLU A 44 1.39 -3.64 -1.43
CA GLU A 44 1.36 -3.87 0.04
C GLU A 44 0.30 -2.99 0.73
N VAL A 45 0.20 -1.73 0.32
CA VAL A 45 -0.81 -0.80 0.85
C VAL A 45 -2.22 -1.27 0.48
N GLU A 46 -2.40 -1.73 -0.75
CA GLU A 46 -3.68 -2.25 -1.21
C GLU A 46 -4.06 -3.55 -0.50
N LEU A 47 -3.11 -4.45 -0.28
CA LEU A 47 -3.34 -5.68 0.49
C LEU A 47 -3.73 -5.38 1.94
N GLU A 48 -3.05 -4.43 2.60
CA GLU A 48 -3.42 -3.99 3.96
C GLU A 48 -4.83 -3.40 3.99
N ARG A 49 -5.19 -2.56 3.01
CA ARG A 49 -6.53 -1.98 2.87
C ARG A 49 -7.60 -3.06 2.75
N ARG A 50 -7.37 -4.04 1.86
CA ARG A 50 -8.31 -5.16 1.65
C ARG A 50 -8.45 -6.03 2.89
N THR A 51 -7.34 -6.35 3.54
CA THR A 51 -7.34 -7.14 4.77
C THR A 51 -8.11 -6.42 5.89
N TRP A 52 -7.91 -5.12 6.02
CA TRP A 52 -8.65 -4.31 6.97
C TRP A 52 -10.15 -4.28 6.66
N LEU A 53 -10.53 -4.01 5.41
CA LEU A 53 -11.93 -4.03 4.97
C LEU A 53 -12.56 -5.42 5.15
N ASN A 54 -11.80 -6.49 4.95
CA ASN A 54 -12.29 -7.84 5.18
C ASN A 54 -12.66 -8.09 6.64
N THR A 55 -11.94 -7.46 7.57
CA THR A 55 -12.15 -7.64 9.02
C THR A 55 -13.26 -6.74 9.57
N VAL A 56 -13.27 -5.46 9.19
CA VAL A 56 -14.15 -4.43 9.81
C VAL A 56 -15.21 -3.88 8.86
N GLY A 57 -15.12 -4.15 7.56
CA GLY A 57 -16.06 -3.66 6.55
C GLY A 57 -17.47 -4.17 6.75
N ARG A 58 -18.46 -3.30 6.50
CA ARG A 58 -19.86 -3.70 6.41
C ARG A 58 -20.16 -4.25 5.04
N ILE A 59 -21.12 -5.18 4.98
CA ILE A 59 -21.52 -5.81 3.72
C ILE A 59 -22.79 -5.12 3.21
N THR A 60 -22.82 -4.86 1.92
CA THR A 60 -24.01 -4.42 1.18
C THR A 60 -24.10 -5.18 -0.15
N ASP A 61 -25.28 -5.15 -0.76
CA ASP A 61 -25.46 -5.69 -2.11
C ASP A 61 -24.94 -4.68 -3.13
N GLY A 62 -24.36 -5.21 -4.19
CA GLY A 62 -23.87 -4.43 -5.32
C GLY A 62 -24.08 -5.16 -6.63
N THR A 63 -23.69 -4.53 -7.71
CA THR A 63 -23.80 -5.06 -9.05
C THR A 63 -22.52 -4.77 -9.84
N VAL A 64 -22.02 -5.75 -10.56
CA VAL A 64 -20.90 -5.55 -11.48
C VAL A 64 -21.40 -4.80 -12.70
N ILE A 65 -20.79 -3.65 -12.98
CA ILE A 65 -21.16 -2.81 -14.13
C ILE A 65 -20.30 -3.15 -15.33
N ASP A 66 -19.00 -3.32 -15.14
CA ASP A 66 -18.05 -3.52 -16.23
C ASP A 66 -16.78 -4.26 -15.76
N VAL A 67 -16.09 -4.86 -16.72
CA VAL A 67 -14.77 -5.46 -16.55
C VAL A 67 -13.87 -4.92 -17.65
N GLN A 68 -12.87 -4.13 -17.28
CA GLN A 68 -11.97 -3.47 -18.22
C GLN A 68 -10.57 -4.06 -18.12
N GLU A 69 -9.99 -4.43 -19.26
CA GLU A 69 -8.57 -4.73 -19.36
C GLU A 69 -7.81 -3.46 -19.75
N ILE A 70 -6.99 -2.97 -18.83
CA ILE A 70 -6.18 -1.77 -19.03
C ILE A 70 -4.75 -2.22 -19.30
N THR A 71 -4.25 -1.92 -20.49
CA THR A 71 -2.84 -2.13 -20.82
C THR A 71 -2.07 -0.86 -20.52
N ASN A 72 -1.57 -0.74 -19.30
CA ASN A 72 -0.59 0.29 -18.98
C ASN A 72 0.80 -0.15 -19.46
N ALA A 73 1.68 0.83 -19.77
CA ALA A 73 2.99 0.60 -20.39
C ALA A 73 3.86 -0.45 -19.70
N ASN A 74 3.57 -0.84 -18.45
CA ASN A 74 4.38 -1.76 -17.66
C ASN A 74 3.66 -3.05 -17.25
N ARG A 75 2.32 -3.09 -17.18
CA ARG A 75 1.57 -4.29 -16.80
C ARG A 75 0.14 -4.25 -17.32
N PRO A 76 -0.38 -5.36 -17.87
CA PRO A 76 -1.81 -5.51 -18.09
C PRO A 76 -2.51 -5.60 -16.72
N ALA A 77 -3.52 -4.77 -16.52
CA ALA A 77 -4.34 -4.78 -15.32
C ALA A 77 -5.80 -5.04 -15.70
N THR A 78 -6.49 -5.85 -14.91
CA THR A 78 -7.91 -6.10 -15.05
C THR A 78 -8.65 -5.39 -13.94
N MET A 79 -9.51 -4.44 -14.33
CA MET A 79 -10.32 -3.64 -13.41
C MET A 79 -11.75 -4.15 -13.43
N LEU A 80 -12.28 -4.43 -12.25
CA LEU A 80 -13.69 -4.72 -12.04
C LEU A 80 -14.38 -3.44 -11.58
N ILE A 81 -15.39 -3.00 -12.32
CA ILE A 81 -16.21 -1.82 -12.00
C ILE A 81 -17.52 -2.29 -11.44
N TYR A 82 -17.90 -1.77 -10.29
CA TYR A 82 -19.11 -2.17 -9.57
C TYR A 82 -19.80 -0.98 -8.92
N GLN A 83 -21.11 -1.11 -8.76
CA GLN A 83 -21.98 -0.14 -8.12
C GLN A 83 -22.63 -0.76 -6.88
N TYR A 84 -22.85 0.03 -5.86
CA TYR A 84 -23.54 -0.36 -4.63
C TYR A 84 -24.18 0.86 -3.96
N ASP A 85 -25.18 0.61 -3.13
CA ASP A 85 -25.89 1.66 -2.42
C ASP A 85 -25.64 1.57 -0.92
N VAL A 86 -25.39 2.74 -0.32
CA VAL A 86 -25.27 2.88 1.13
C VAL A 86 -26.15 4.03 1.60
N ALA A 87 -27.13 3.73 2.45
CA ALA A 87 -28.05 4.72 3.02
C ALA A 87 -28.73 5.62 1.94
N GLY A 88 -29.07 5.06 0.80
CA GLY A 88 -29.73 5.77 -0.30
C GLY A 88 -28.79 6.58 -1.20
N VAL A 89 -27.48 6.46 -1.01
CA VAL A 89 -26.47 7.05 -1.91
C VAL A 89 -25.81 5.95 -2.71
N SER A 90 -25.81 6.10 -4.03
CA SER A 90 -25.13 5.19 -4.95
C SER A 90 -23.65 5.53 -5.06
N TYR A 91 -22.82 4.51 -4.94
CA TYR A 91 -21.37 4.58 -5.11
C TYR A 91 -20.96 3.69 -6.27
N GLU A 92 -20.04 4.19 -7.07
CA GLU A 92 -19.35 3.43 -8.11
C GLU A 92 -17.88 3.34 -7.73
N ALA A 93 -17.31 2.14 -7.82
CA ALA A 93 -15.92 1.91 -7.51
C ALA A 93 -15.29 0.94 -8.48
N SER A 94 -13.98 1.01 -8.61
CA SER A 94 -13.18 0.09 -9.40
C SER A 94 -12.16 -0.62 -8.51
N GLN A 95 -11.92 -1.89 -8.79
CA GLN A 95 -10.96 -2.71 -8.08
C GLN A 95 -10.06 -3.44 -9.06
N ASP A 96 -8.74 -3.38 -8.83
CA ASP A 96 -7.79 -4.21 -9.55
C ASP A 96 -7.91 -5.66 -9.10
N VAL A 97 -8.31 -6.53 -10.01
CA VAL A 97 -8.51 -7.96 -9.79
C VAL A 97 -7.48 -8.81 -10.52
N THR A 98 -6.41 -8.21 -11.01
CA THR A 98 -5.36 -8.88 -11.79
C THR A 98 -4.76 -10.07 -11.03
N TYR A 99 -4.52 -9.91 -9.73
CA TYR A 99 -3.97 -10.96 -8.88
C TYR A 99 -4.98 -12.01 -8.43
N LEU A 100 -6.27 -11.75 -8.65
CA LEU A 100 -7.38 -12.61 -8.23
C LEU A 100 -7.93 -13.46 -9.37
N ARG A 101 -7.27 -13.46 -10.54
CA ARG A 101 -7.69 -14.22 -11.74
C ARG A 101 -7.85 -15.72 -11.47
N GLN A 102 -7.10 -16.28 -10.55
CA GLN A 102 -7.23 -17.68 -10.15
C GLN A 102 -8.53 -17.97 -9.38
N TRP A 103 -9.13 -16.95 -8.78
CA TRP A 103 -10.36 -17.04 -7.99
C TRP A 103 -11.60 -16.55 -8.75
N ILE A 104 -11.38 -15.82 -9.85
CA ILE A 104 -12.44 -15.20 -10.63
C ILE A 104 -12.36 -15.74 -12.05
N ASN A 105 -13.42 -16.41 -12.48
CA ASN A 105 -13.61 -16.64 -13.91
C ASN A 105 -14.19 -15.36 -14.53
N LEU A 106 -13.31 -14.47 -15.02
CA LEU A 106 -13.71 -13.21 -15.65
C LEU A 106 -14.66 -13.39 -16.84
N HIS A 107 -14.62 -14.54 -17.50
CA HIS A 107 -15.55 -14.89 -18.59
C HIS A 107 -16.98 -15.13 -18.10
N SER A 108 -17.15 -15.41 -16.80
CA SER A 108 -18.47 -15.55 -16.18
C SER A 108 -18.97 -14.24 -15.56
N CYS A 109 -18.13 -13.21 -15.42
CA CYS A 109 -18.53 -11.89 -14.95
C CYS A 109 -19.33 -11.18 -16.03
N ARG A 110 -20.63 -11.40 -16.04
CA ARG A 110 -21.55 -10.69 -16.93
C ARG A 110 -21.90 -9.34 -16.32
N LEU A 111 -22.12 -8.35 -17.19
CA LEU A 111 -22.74 -7.08 -16.81
C LEU A 111 -24.06 -7.35 -16.06
N GLY A 112 -24.25 -6.67 -14.94
CA GLY A 112 -25.41 -6.87 -14.07
C GLY A 112 -25.29 -8.06 -13.09
N LEU A 113 -24.12 -8.71 -12.99
CA LEU A 113 -23.91 -9.77 -12.01
C LEU A 113 -24.07 -9.22 -10.57
N PRO A 114 -24.99 -9.77 -9.79
CA PRO A 114 -25.12 -9.38 -8.38
C PRO A 114 -23.85 -9.78 -7.61
N THR A 115 -23.41 -8.88 -6.77
CA THR A 115 -22.21 -9.07 -5.95
C THR A 115 -22.45 -8.62 -4.51
N SER A 116 -21.57 -9.01 -3.61
CA SER A 116 -21.54 -8.46 -2.27
C SER A 116 -20.31 -7.57 -2.12
N VAL A 117 -20.52 -6.37 -1.61
CA VAL A 117 -19.49 -5.34 -1.44
C VAL A 117 -19.23 -5.13 0.03
N LYS A 118 -17.97 -5.12 0.44
CA LYS A 118 -17.55 -4.65 1.76
C LYS A 118 -17.11 -3.20 1.66
N TYR A 119 -17.60 -2.38 2.57
CA TYR A 119 -17.28 -0.95 2.60
C TYR A 119 -16.98 -0.47 4.02
N ASP A 120 -16.22 0.62 4.11
CA ASP A 120 -15.97 1.32 5.36
C ASP A 120 -17.18 2.18 5.73
N ALA A 121 -17.78 1.93 6.90
CA ALA A 121 -18.93 2.70 7.36
C ALA A 121 -18.64 4.20 7.58
N ARG A 122 -17.38 4.58 7.77
CA ARG A 122 -16.96 5.98 7.95
C ARG A 122 -16.63 6.65 6.62
N ASN A 123 -16.25 5.87 5.63
CA ASN A 123 -15.94 6.33 4.28
C ASN A 123 -16.50 5.32 3.27
N PRO A 124 -17.78 5.40 2.92
CA PRO A 124 -18.43 4.43 2.04
C PRO A 124 -17.79 4.28 0.66
N GLY A 125 -17.08 5.29 0.17
CA GLY A 125 -16.30 5.20 -1.06
C GLY A 125 -15.11 4.24 -0.98
N ASN A 126 -14.66 3.88 0.22
CA ASN A 126 -13.64 2.85 0.42
C ASN A 126 -14.31 1.49 0.52
N SER A 127 -14.26 0.72 -0.57
CA SER A 127 -14.97 -0.55 -0.70
C SER A 127 -14.16 -1.60 -1.44
N MET A 128 -14.64 -2.84 -1.41
CA MET A 128 -14.10 -3.94 -2.19
C MET A 128 -15.16 -5.01 -2.46
N VAL A 129 -15.05 -5.68 -3.60
CA VAL A 129 -15.87 -6.86 -3.95
C VAL A 129 -15.15 -8.15 -3.57
N ILE A 130 -13.84 -8.21 -3.83
CA ILE A 130 -13.03 -9.40 -3.68
C ILE A 130 -11.85 -9.09 -2.78
N ALA A 131 -11.61 -9.99 -1.81
CA ALA A 131 -10.44 -9.95 -0.96
C ALA A 131 -9.82 -11.35 -0.86
N GLU A 132 -8.60 -11.41 -0.37
CA GLU A 132 -7.95 -12.66 -0.05
C GLU A 132 -8.82 -13.46 0.93
N GLY A 133 -9.19 -14.70 0.56
CA GLY A 133 -10.07 -15.55 1.36
C GLY A 133 -11.54 -15.13 1.41
N TRP A 134 -11.95 -14.09 0.67
CA TRP A 134 -13.33 -13.67 0.55
C TRP A 134 -13.66 -13.23 -0.87
N MET A 135 -14.68 -13.78 -1.44
CA MET A 135 -15.17 -13.46 -2.78
C MET A 135 -16.63 -13.04 -2.70
N GLY A 136 -16.91 -11.79 -3.03
CA GLY A 136 -18.24 -11.19 -2.98
C GLY A 136 -19.10 -11.44 -4.21
N LEU A 137 -18.57 -12.11 -5.25
CA LEU A 137 -19.32 -12.43 -6.47
C LEU A 137 -20.28 -13.59 -6.17
N ARG A 138 -21.54 -13.40 -6.51
CA ARG A 138 -22.57 -14.43 -6.46
C ARG A 138 -22.70 -15.04 -7.88
N GLN A 139 -22.64 -16.35 -7.95
CA GLN A 139 -22.92 -17.10 -9.17
C GLN A 139 -24.41 -17.31 -9.38
#